data_7ea56e00b3e1f760a053dad483fe5c1c
#
_entry.id   7ea56e00b3e1f760a053dad483fe5c1c
#
_cell.length_a   1.000
_cell.length_b   1.000
_cell.length_c   1.000
_cell.angle_alpha   90.00
_cell.angle_beta   90.00
_cell.angle_gamma   90.00
#
_symmetry.space_group_name_H-M   'P 1'
#
loop_
_entity.id
_entity.type
_entity.pdbx_description
1 polymer ?
#
loop_
_entity_poly.entity_id
_entity_poly.type
_entity_poly.pdbx_seq_one_letter_code
_entity_poly.pdbx_strand_id
1 'polypeptide(L)'
;MRRISSMTLAAALLLPCAAIAQQAPAQAPAPPAPQTFTLSGNMVRGYQNLQRNLTEAADKMPEASYAFKPTADVRPFGQLVAHVALSQFGSCATLKGDAAPPHKDDKEDATRTKTELLALLKESTAYCDPLLTTLKDEDMTTLVKAGPNQVAKGLFLAGTNTHGNEMYGTMAVYLRLKGIVPPTTERQNAAKKS
;
A
#
# COMPACT_ATOMS: atom_id res chain seq x y z
N MET A 1 94.97 -51.13 -8.81
CA MET A 1 93.80 -51.01 -9.68
C MET A 1 92.56 -50.93 -8.75
N ARG A 2 92.05 -49.75 -8.49
CA ARG A 2 90.89 -49.50 -7.65
C ARG A 2 89.70 -49.15 -8.52
N ARG A 3 88.60 -49.94 -8.45
CA ARG A 3 87.35 -49.66 -9.13
C ARG A 3 86.52 -48.78 -8.21
N ILE A 4 86.08 -47.62 -8.68
CA ILE A 4 85.19 -46.72 -8.04
C ILE A 4 83.78 -47.03 -8.57
N SER A 5 82.88 -47.54 -7.68
CA SER A 5 81.46 -47.75 -8.00
C SER A 5 80.70 -46.44 -7.73
N SER A 6 80.15 -45.94 -8.84
CA SER A 6 79.28 -44.76 -8.74
C SER A 6 77.87 -45.20 -8.31
N MET A 7 77.35 -44.73 -7.14
CA MET A 7 75.99 -44.87 -6.66
C MET A 7 75.16 -43.70 -7.20
N THR A 8 74.28 -43.97 -8.11
CA THR A 8 73.25 -43.00 -8.55
C THR A 8 72.11 -42.94 -7.56
N LEU A 9 71.97 -41.79 -6.95
CA LEU A 9 70.86 -41.48 -6.04
C LEU A 9 69.66 -41.01 -6.85
N ALA A 10 68.57 -41.79 -6.91
CA ALA A 10 67.30 -41.41 -7.54
C ALA A 10 66.50 -40.62 -6.52
N ALA A 11 66.35 -39.33 -6.73
CA ALA A 11 65.47 -38.48 -5.92
C ALA A 11 63.98 -38.58 -6.42
N ALA A 12 63.11 -39.24 -5.68
CA ALA A 12 61.69 -39.25 -5.95
C ALA A 12 61.06 -37.94 -5.56
N LEU A 13 60.64 -37.16 -6.54
CA LEU A 13 59.83 -35.95 -6.35
C LEU A 13 58.35 -36.34 -6.03
N LEU A 14 57.97 -36.23 -4.76
CA LEU A 14 56.56 -36.30 -4.31
C LEU A 14 55.89 -34.97 -4.61
N LEU A 15 55.08 -34.90 -5.65
CA LEU A 15 54.16 -33.77 -5.92
C LEU A 15 52.96 -33.86 -5.00
N PRO A 16 52.60 -32.81 -4.22
CA PRO A 16 51.36 -32.81 -3.46
C PRO A 16 50.18 -32.67 -4.42
N CYS A 17 49.30 -33.67 -4.41
CA CYS A 17 48.00 -33.62 -5.12
C CYS A 17 47.09 -32.64 -4.34
N ALA A 18 47.03 -31.38 -4.81
CA ALA A 18 46.07 -30.43 -4.28
C ALA A 18 44.65 -30.87 -4.68
N ALA A 19 43.89 -31.39 -3.71
CA ALA A 19 42.48 -31.70 -3.90
C ALA A 19 41.73 -30.37 -4.08
N ILE A 20 41.35 -30.05 -5.31
CA ILE A 20 40.41 -28.95 -5.60
C ILE A 20 39.04 -29.37 -5.04
N ALA A 21 38.70 -28.86 -3.88
CA ALA A 21 37.37 -28.99 -3.34
C ALA A 21 36.39 -28.30 -4.30
N GLN A 22 35.67 -29.08 -5.09
CA GLN A 22 34.59 -28.60 -5.94
C GLN A 22 33.49 -28.07 -5.03
N GLN A 23 33.39 -26.74 -4.89
CA GLN A 23 32.24 -26.12 -4.22
C GLN A 23 30.98 -26.49 -5.00
N ALA A 24 30.08 -27.20 -4.34
CA ALA A 24 28.76 -27.46 -4.89
C ALA A 24 28.09 -26.13 -5.26
N PRO A 25 27.45 -26.01 -6.42
CA PRO A 25 26.75 -24.78 -6.79
C PRO A 25 25.76 -24.42 -5.70
N ALA A 26 25.80 -23.16 -5.25
CA ALA A 26 24.85 -22.64 -4.28
C ALA A 26 23.43 -22.92 -4.76
N GLN A 27 22.67 -23.66 -3.98
CA GLN A 27 21.26 -23.95 -4.29
C GLN A 27 20.51 -22.65 -4.42
N ALA A 28 19.83 -22.43 -5.56
CA ALA A 28 18.95 -21.28 -5.75
C ALA A 28 17.91 -21.26 -4.60
N PRO A 29 17.58 -20.08 -4.05
CA PRO A 29 16.60 -19.99 -2.98
C PRO A 29 15.29 -20.64 -3.44
N ALA A 30 14.71 -21.46 -2.56
CA ALA A 30 13.44 -22.13 -2.84
C ALA A 30 12.37 -21.08 -3.19
N PRO A 31 11.50 -21.34 -4.19
CA PRO A 31 10.42 -20.42 -4.51
C PRO A 31 9.57 -20.16 -3.25
N PRO A 32 9.08 -18.92 -3.04
CA PRO A 32 8.25 -18.60 -1.89
C PRO A 32 7.01 -19.49 -1.87
N ALA A 33 6.61 -19.93 -0.68
CA ALA A 33 5.41 -20.74 -0.50
C ALA A 33 4.17 -20.02 -1.07
N PRO A 34 3.19 -20.74 -1.65
CA PRO A 34 1.95 -20.14 -2.12
C PRO A 34 1.27 -19.34 -1.01
N GLN A 35 0.90 -18.09 -1.30
CA GLN A 35 0.16 -17.25 -0.36
C GLN A 35 -1.34 -17.51 -0.48
N THR A 36 -2.00 -17.76 0.65
CA THR A 36 -3.47 -17.84 0.69
C THR A 36 -4.05 -16.43 0.81
N PHE A 37 -4.94 -16.08 -0.11
CA PHE A 37 -5.68 -14.83 -0.09
C PHE A 37 -7.10 -15.10 0.41
N THR A 38 -7.43 -14.61 1.61
CA THR A 38 -8.80 -14.64 2.13
C THR A 38 -9.57 -13.41 1.61
N LEU A 39 -10.90 -13.47 1.65
CA LEU A 39 -11.74 -12.36 1.18
C LEU A 39 -11.52 -11.11 2.05
N SER A 40 -11.63 -11.25 3.37
CA SER A 40 -11.39 -10.16 4.33
C SER A 40 -9.98 -9.59 4.22
N GLY A 41 -8.97 -10.47 4.22
CA GLY A 41 -7.57 -10.05 4.11
C GLY A 41 -7.26 -9.31 2.81
N ASN A 42 -7.89 -9.69 1.70
CA ASN A 42 -7.71 -8.99 0.43
C ASN A 42 -8.41 -7.62 0.43
N MET A 43 -9.62 -7.52 0.99
CA MET A 43 -10.35 -6.26 1.14
C MET A 43 -9.62 -5.27 2.05
N VAL A 44 -9.11 -5.74 3.19
CA VAL A 44 -8.32 -4.93 4.13
C VAL A 44 -7.02 -4.44 3.50
N ARG A 45 -6.31 -5.30 2.77
CA ARG A 45 -5.10 -4.91 2.03
C ARG A 45 -5.40 -3.86 0.96
N GLY A 46 -6.52 -4.03 0.24
CA GLY A 46 -7.00 -3.04 -0.73
C GLY A 46 -7.21 -1.68 -0.07
N TYR A 47 -7.89 -1.66 1.08
CA TYR A 47 -8.10 -0.46 1.89
C TYR A 47 -6.76 0.19 2.33
N GLN A 48 -5.84 -0.58 2.90
CA GLN A 48 -4.56 -0.06 3.36
C GLN A 48 -3.72 0.55 2.23
N ASN A 49 -3.70 -0.09 1.06
CA ASN A 49 -3.04 0.45 -0.13
C ASN A 49 -3.70 1.75 -0.60
N LEU A 50 -5.02 1.81 -0.54
CA LEU A 50 -5.79 3.00 -0.88
C LEU A 50 -5.46 4.16 0.08
N GLN A 51 -5.45 3.92 1.41
CA GLN A 51 -5.14 4.95 2.40
C GLN A 51 -3.74 5.54 2.17
N ARG A 52 -2.76 4.69 1.90
CA ARG A 52 -1.41 5.15 1.54
C ARG A 52 -1.45 6.04 0.29
N ASN A 53 -2.17 5.63 -0.76
CA ASN A 53 -2.26 6.39 -2.00
C ASN A 53 -2.92 7.76 -1.80
N LEU A 54 -4.00 7.81 -1.03
CA LEU A 54 -4.73 9.04 -0.73
C LEU A 54 -3.88 10.02 0.10
N THR A 55 -3.23 9.51 1.15
CA THR A 55 -2.36 10.33 2.02
C THR A 55 -1.16 10.88 1.25
N GLU A 56 -0.46 10.04 0.49
CA GLU A 56 0.67 10.48 -0.32
C GLU A 56 0.23 11.47 -1.41
N ALA A 57 -0.93 11.28 -2.04
CA ALA A 57 -1.45 12.20 -3.05
C ALA A 57 -1.79 13.57 -2.44
N ALA A 58 -2.45 13.57 -1.27
CA ALA A 58 -2.74 14.80 -0.54
C ALA A 58 -1.45 15.53 -0.11
N ASP A 59 -0.47 14.80 0.41
CA ASP A 59 0.79 15.39 0.84
C ASP A 59 1.62 15.98 -0.33
N LYS A 60 1.65 15.29 -1.48
CA LYS A 60 2.39 15.74 -2.67
C LYS A 60 1.86 17.05 -3.28
N MET A 61 0.57 17.31 -3.18
CA MET A 61 -0.01 18.54 -3.73
C MET A 61 0.48 19.74 -2.93
N PRO A 62 1.11 20.76 -3.55
CA PRO A 62 1.47 22.00 -2.86
C PRO A 62 0.24 22.71 -2.30
N GLU A 63 0.36 23.33 -1.12
CA GLU A 63 -0.76 24.01 -0.46
C GLU A 63 -1.41 25.07 -1.37
N ALA A 64 -0.62 25.85 -2.09
CA ALA A 64 -1.11 26.84 -3.05
C ALA A 64 -2.00 26.24 -4.16
N SER A 65 -1.95 24.93 -4.35
CA SER A 65 -2.76 24.20 -5.34
C SER A 65 -3.98 23.50 -4.75
N TYR A 66 -4.24 23.63 -3.46
CA TYR A 66 -5.41 23.01 -2.83
C TYR A 66 -6.75 23.62 -3.30
N ALA A 67 -6.74 24.89 -3.70
CA ALA A 67 -7.89 25.54 -4.34
C ALA A 67 -8.03 25.24 -5.84
N PHE A 68 -7.07 24.52 -6.44
CA PHE A 68 -7.10 24.20 -7.87
C PHE A 68 -8.22 23.22 -8.21
N LYS A 69 -8.93 23.51 -9.28
CA LYS A 69 -9.89 22.62 -9.95
C LYS A 69 -9.74 22.75 -11.48
N PRO A 70 -9.82 21.64 -12.24
CA PRO A 70 -9.66 21.67 -13.69
C PRO A 70 -10.76 22.44 -14.43
N THR A 71 -12.02 22.36 -13.94
CA THR A 71 -13.18 23.04 -14.50
C THR A 71 -14.04 23.64 -13.38
N ALA A 72 -15.01 24.48 -13.74
CA ALA A 72 -15.89 25.13 -12.77
C ALA A 72 -16.74 24.13 -11.98
N ASP A 73 -17.12 23.03 -12.61
CA ASP A 73 -18.13 22.08 -12.10
C ASP A 73 -17.57 20.98 -11.20
N VAL A 74 -16.23 20.91 -11.04
CA VAL A 74 -15.60 19.90 -10.19
C VAL A 74 -15.12 20.50 -8.86
N ARG A 75 -14.97 19.64 -7.84
CA ARG A 75 -14.44 20.03 -6.53
C ARG A 75 -13.00 20.54 -6.63
N PRO A 76 -12.59 21.57 -5.89
CA PRO A 76 -11.18 21.87 -5.65
C PRO A 76 -10.46 20.68 -5.01
N PHE A 77 -9.14 20.57 -5.19
CA PHE A 77 -8.35 19.47 -4.67
C PHE A 77 -8.50 19.28 -3.15
N GLY A 78 -8.45 20.37 -2.37
CA GLY A 78 -8.65 20.29 -0.92
C GLY A 78 -10.02 19.76 -0.53
N GLN A 79 -11.07 20.12 -1.29
CA GLN A 79 -12.40 19.59 -1.07
C GLN A 79 -12.51 18.09 -1.37
N LEU A 80 -11.73 17.56 -2.35
CA LEU A 80 -11.64 16.10 -2.55
C LEU A 80 -11.03 15.40 -1.35
N VAL A 81 -9.99 15.98 -0.73
CA VAL A 81 -9.37 15.43 0.49
C VAL A 81 -10.36 15.41 1.65
N ALA A 82 -11.10 16.51 1.86
CA ALA A 82 -12.16 16.57 2.88
C ALA A 82 -13.24 15.52 2.63
N HIS A 83 -13.73 15.42 1.38
CA HIS A 83 -14.74 14.47 0.98
C HIS A 83 -14.34 13.01 1.29
N VAL A 84 -13.10 12.64 0.96
CA VAL A 84 -12.58 11.30 1.25
C VAL A 84 -12.58 11.03 2.76
N ALA A 85 -12.05 11.96 3.56
CA ALA A 85 -11.98 11.77 5.01
C ALA A 85 -13.38 11.64 5.65
N LEU A 86 -14.31 12.52 5.29
CA LEU A 86 -15.68 12.51 5.83
C LEU A 86 -16.46 11.27 5.37
N SER A 87 -16.27 10.84 4.11
CA SER A 87 -16.84 9.59 3.60
C SER A 87 -16.33 8.36 4.34
N GLN A 88 -15.04 8.34 4.72
CA GLN A 88 -14.46 7.25 5.51
C GLN A 88 -15.05 7.17 6.91
N PHE A 89 -15.19 8.32 7.61
CA PHE A 89 -15.86 8.34 8.91
C PHE A 89 -17.28 7.76 8.81
N GLY A 90 -18.07 8.19 7.82
CA GLY A 90 -19.41 7.69 7.59
C GLY A 90 -19.45 6.18 7.32
N SER A 91 -18.58 5.71 6.46
CA SER A 91 -18.48 4.29 6.10
C SER A 91 -18.08 3.43 7.29
N CYS A 92 -17.07 3.84 8.04
CA CYS A 92 -16.59 3.08 9.19
C CYS A 92 -17.57 3.13 10.37
N ALA A 93 -18.27 4.24 10.59
CA ALA A 93 -19.35 4.31 11.57
C ALA A 93 -20.46 3.31 11.24
N THR A 94 -20.85 3.23 9.97
CA THR A 94 -21.85 2.24 9.50
C THR A 94 -21.37 0.80 9.76
N LEU A 95 -20.12 0.49 9.41
CA LEU A 95 -19.55 -0.84 9.62
C LEU A 95 -19.41 -1.22 11.11
N LYS A 96 -19.17 -0.24 11.98
CA LYS A 96 -19.11 -0.43 13.44
C LYS A 96 -20.50 -0.52 14.07
N GLY A 97 -21.53 0.05 13.43
CA GLY A 97 -22.85 0.22 13.99
C GLY A 97 -22.96 1.43 14.94
N ASP A 98 -22.06 2.40 14.79
CA ASP A 98 -22.09 3.64 15.58
C ASP A 98 -23.32 4.48 15.23
N ALA A 99 -23.89 5.18 16.22
CA ALA A 99 -25.11 5.99 16.02
C ALA A 99 -24.89 7.19 15.09
N ALA A 100 -23.68 7.73 15.06
CA ALA A 100 -23.27 8.80 14.16
C ALA A 100 -21.74 8.74 13.94
N PRO A 101 -21.26 9.13 12.74
CA PRO A 101 -19.82 9.25 12.50
C PRO A 101 -19.22 10.44 13.26
N PRO A 102 -17.92 10.42 13.60
CA PRO A 102 -17.19 11.63 13.89
C PRO A 102 -17.36 12.65 12.77
N HIS A 103 -17.27 13.94 13.08
CA HIS A 103 -17.37 15.02 12.10
C HIS A 103 -18.67 15.03 11.26
N LYS A 104 -19.77 14.48 11.78
CA LYS A 104 -21.07 14.40 11.06
C LYS A 104 -21.62 15.75 10.57
N ASP A 105 -21.27 16.83 11.27
CA ASP A 105 -21.73 18.19 10.96
C ASP A 105 -20.70 19.01 10.16
N ASP A 106 -19.52 18.43 9.89
CA ASP A 106 -18.46 19.06 9.13
C ASP A 106 -18.84 19.13 7.65
N LYS A 107 -18.43 20.24 7.02
CA LYS A 107 -18.66 20.46 5.59
C LYS A 107 -17.39 20.18 4.79
N GLU A 108 -17.60 19.74 3.56
CA GLU A 108 -16.56 19.64 2.54
C GLU A 108 -16.24 21.02 1.97
N ASP A 109 -15.90 21.99 2.82
CA ASP A 109 -15.60 23.35 2.37
C ASP A 109 -14.11 23.50 2.02
N ALA A 110 -13.82 24.52 1.20
CA ALA A 110 -12.48 24.82 0.72
C ALA A 110 -11.69 25.69 1.71
N THR A 111 -12.18 25.90 2.93
CA THR A 111 -11.58 26.86 3.89
C THR A 111 -10.47 26.25 4.72
N ARG A 112 -10.38 24.91 4.79
CA ARG A 112 -9.36 24.20 5.55
C ARG A 112 -8.00 24.26 4.86
N THR A 113 -6.97 24.47 5.64
CA THR A 113 -5.57 24.40 5.20
C THR A 113 -5.17 22.96 4.83
N LYS A 114 -4.09 22.81 4.07
CA LYS A 114 -3.49 21.49 3.79
C LYS A 114 -3.22 20.70 5.08
N THR A 115 -2.66 21.37 6.09
CA THR A 115 -2.34 20.73 7.38
C THR A 115 -3.58 20.17 8.07
N GLU A 116 -4.67 20.93 8.12
CA GLU A 116 -5.93 20.49 8.71
C GLU A 116 -6.56 19.32 7.93
N LEU A 117 -6.48 19.36 6.60
CA LEU A 117 -7.01 18.30 5.75
C LEU A 117 -6.20 17.00 5.86
N LEU A 118 -4.87 17.08 5.94
CA LEU A 118 -4.01 15.92 6.22
C LEU A 118 -4.30 15.32 7.61
N ALA A 119 -4.51 16.18 8.61
CA ALA A 119 -4.88 15.73 9.95
C ALA A 119 -6.24 15.01 9.93
N LEU A 120 -7.25 15.57 9.28
CA LEU A 120 -8.59 14.97 9.13
C LEU A 120 -8.54 13.62 8.41
N LEU A 121 -7.75 13.50 7.34
CA LEU A 121 -7.55 12.24 6.60
C LEU A 121 -6.86 11.19 7.48
N LYS A 122 -5.86 11.57 8.24
CA LYS A 122 -5.17 10.68 9.19
C LYS A 122 -6.12 10.22 10.30
N GLU A 123 -6.94 11.11 10.82
CA GLU A 123 -7.91 10.79 11.85
C GLU A 123 -8.97 9.82 11.34
N SER A 124 -9.50 10.01 10.13
CA SER A 124 -10.46 9.09 9.52
C SER A 124 -9.88 7.69 9.32
N THR A 125 -8.60 7.59 8.94
CA THR A 125 -7.89 6.31 8.85
C THR A 125 -7.78 5.65 10.22
N ALA A 126 -7.31 6.38 11.24
CA ALA A 126 -7.19 5.87 12.60
C ALA A 126 -8.54 5.43 13.21
N TYR A 127 -9.63 6.07 12.84
CA TYR A 127 -10.98 5.67 13.25
C TYR A 127 -11.39 4.33 12.61
N CYS A 128 -11.00 4.06 11.37
CA CYS A 128 -11.32 2.83 10.63
C CYS A 128 -10.44 1.63 11.00
N ASP A 129 -9.15 1.84 11.20
CA ASP A 129 -8.13 0.78 11.33
C ASP A 129 -8.46 -0.30 12.37
N PRO A 130 -8.92 0.01 13.60
CA PRO A 130 -9.22 -1.01 14.61
C PRO A 130 -10.31 -1.99 14.18
N LEU A 131 -11.30 -1.52 13.41
CA LEU A 131 -12.33 -2.38 12.85
C LEU A 131 -11.75 -3.30 11.77
N LEU A 132 -11.02 -2.73 10.82
CA LEU A 132 -10.58 -3.45 9.62
C LEU A 132 -9.53 -4.51 9.93
N THR A 133 -8.66 -4.26 10.90
CA THR A 133 -7.62 -5.22 11.31
C THR A 133 -8.17 -6.47 12.02
N THR A 134 -9.41 -6.44 12.47
CA THR A 134 -10.08 -7.55 13.16
C THR A 134 -11.04 -8.35 12.27
N LEU A 135 -11.34 -7.87 11.07
CA LEU A 135 -12.28 -8.52 10.15
C LEU A 135 -11.81 -9.90 9.68
N LYS A 136 -12.72 -10.87 9.75
CA LYS A 136 -12.54 -12.22 9.25
C LYS A 136 -13.49 -12.51 8.09
N ASP A 137 -13.29 -13.61 7.37
CA ASP A 137 -14.13 -13.99 6.24
C ASP A 137 -15.59 -14.22 6.65
N GLU A 138 -15.83 -14.77 7.85
CA GLU A 138 -17.17 -14.96 8.41
C GLU A 138 -17.93 -13.64 8.62
N ASP A 139 -17.22 -12.54 8.89
CA ASP A 139 -17.83 -11.22 9.07
C ASP A 139 -18.36 -10.64 7.75
N MET A 140 -17.81 -11.07 6.61
CA MET A 140 -18.13 -10.48 5.31
C MET A 140 -19.61 -10.61 4.93
N THR A 141 -20.29 -11.64 5.43
CA THR A 141 -21.72 -11.91 5.17
C THR A 141 -22.65 -11.35 6.25
N THR A 142 -22.12 -10.86 7.38
CA THR A 142 -22.93 -10.26 8.42
C THR A 142 -23.54 -8.95 7.93
N LEU A 143 -24.81 -8.71 8.31
CA LEU A 143 -25.53 -7.53 7.87
C LEU A 143 -25.28 -6.33 8.82
N VAL A 144 -25.13 -5.16 8.24
CA VAL A 144 -25.09 -3.87 8.93
C VAL A 144 -26.21 -2.98 8.41
N LYS A 145 -26.73 -2.12 9.28
CA LYS A 145 -27.75 -1.13 8.91
C LYS A 145 -27.09 0.04 8.17
N ALA A 146 -27.48 0.25 6.91
CA ALA A 146 -27.00 1.36 6.08
C ALA A 146 -28.22 2.17 5.61
N GLY A 147 -28.55 3.23 6.33
CA GLY A 147 -29.79 3.98 6.13
C GLY A 147 -31.04 3.09 6.35
N PRO A 148 -31.95 3.00 5.37
CA PRO A 148 -33.12 2.13 5.45
C PRO A 148 -32.80 0.64 5.16
N ASN A 149 -31.62 0.33 4.68
CA ASN A 149 -31.25 -0.99 4.16
C ASN A 149 -30.40 -1.79 5.15
N GLN A 150 -30.41 -3.12 4.98
CA GLN A 150 -29.46 -4.05 5.57
C GLN A 150 -28.47 -4.48 4.46
N VAL A 151 -27.17 -4.31 4.69
CA VAL A 151 -26.13 -4.57 3.69
C VAL A 151 -25.05 -5.47 4.31
N ALA A 152 -24.60 -6.48 3.57
CA ALA A 152 -23.48 -7.32 4.02
C ALA A 152 -22.21 -6.47 4.19
N LYS A 153 -21.48 -6.67 5.30
CA LYS A 153 -20.24 -5.91 5.61
C LYS A 153 -19.24 -5.97 4.45
N GLY A 154 -19.05 -7.13 3.84
CA GLY A 154 -18.15 -7.29 2.70
C GLY A 154 -18.54 -6.44 1.50
N LEU A 155 -19.84 -6.37 1.17
CA LEU A 155 -20.34 -5.53 0.09
C LEU A 155 -20.16 -4.03 0.42
N PHE A 156 -20.44 -3.64 1.66
CA PHE A 156 -20.27 -2.26 2.11
C PHE A 156 -18.80 -1.83 2.05
N LEU A 157 -17.87 -2.69 2.52
CA LEU A 157 -16.43 -2.45 2.44
C LEU A 157 -15.92 -2.41 1.00
N ALA A 158 -16.45 -3.26 0.11
CA ALA A 158 -16.14 -3.19 -1.31
C ALA A 158 -16.55 -1.84 -1.92
N GLY A 159 -17.75 -1.35 -1.59
CA GLY A 159 -18.23 -0.03 -2.00
C GLY A 159 -17.33 1.10 -1.49
N THR A 160 -16.92 1.04 -0.22
CA THR A 160 -15.99 2.01 0.38
C THR A 160 -14.63 2.03 -0.36
N ASN A 161 -14.07 0.86 -0.65
CA ASN A 161 -12.82 0.75 -1.40
C ASN A 161 -12.97 1.27 -2.85
N THR A 162 -14.09 0.97 -3.50
CA THR A 162 -14.37 1.44 -4.86
C THR A 162 -14.47 2.94 -4.92
N HIS A 163 -15.26 3.55 -4.01
CA HIS A 163 -15.38 5.00 -3.91
C HIS A 163 -14.03 5.68 -3.63
N GLY A 164 -13.26 5.16 -2.70
CA GLY A 164 -11.94 5.71 -2.39
C GLY A 164 -10.97 5.62 -3.57
N ASN A 165 -11.00 4.54 -4.36
CA ASN A 165 -10.19 4.41 -5.57
C ASN A 165 -10.63 5.37 -6.68
N GLU A 166 -11.94 5.63 -6.83
CA GLU A 166 -12.47 6.67 -7.72
C GLU A 166 -11.91 8.05 -7.33
N MET A 167 -11.95 8.39 -6.04
CA MET A 167 -11.42 9.66 -5.53
C MET A 167 -9.90 9.76 -5.72
N TYR A 168 -9.15 8.69 -5.44
CA TYR A 168 -7.72 8.66 -5.72
C TYR A 168 -7.42 8.83 -7.21
N GLY A 169 -8.17 8.20 -8.10
CA GLY A 169 -8.05 8.36 -9.55
C GLY A 169 -8.23 9.82 -9.96
N THR A 170 -9.25 10.48 -9.39
CA THR A 170 -9.49 11.90 -9.59
C THR A 170 -8.32 12.76 -9.08
N MET A 171 -7.85 12.54 -7.84
CA MET A 171 -6.68 13.24 -7.28
C MET A 171 -5.43 13.06 -8.14
N ALA A 172 -5.22 11.86 -8.71
CA ALA A 172 -4.09 11.57 -9.58
C ALA A 172 -4.12 12.39 -10.89
N VAL A 173 -5.31 12.66 -11.43
CA VAL A 173 -5.47 13.58 -12.58
C VAL A 173 -5.07 15.00 -12.19
N TYR A 174 -5.52 15.50 -11.03
CA TYR A 174 -5.16 16.84 -10.54
C TYR A 174 -3.65 16.99 -10.32
N LEU A 175 -2.99 15.98 -9.74
CA LEU A 175 -1.54 15.96 -9.61
C LEU A 175 -0.85 16.10 -10.97
N ARG A 176 -1.25 15.29 -11.97
CA ARG A 176 -0.68 15.36 -13.33
C ARG A 176 -0.87 16.71 -13.99
N LEU A 177 -2.02 17.34 -13.82
CA LEU A 177 -2.27 18.70 -14.33
C LEU A 177 -1.38 19.76 -13.68
N LYS A 178 -0.81 19.47 -12.50
CA LYS A 178 0.22 20.28 -11.81
C LYS A 178 1.64 19.80 -12.07
N GLY A 179 1.86 18.87 -13.01
CA GLY A 179 3.19 18.32 -13.31
C GLY A 179 3.74 17.38 -12.24
N ILE A 180 2.90 16.90 -11.30
CA ILE A 180 3.30 16.04 -10.19
C ILE A 180 3.00 14.59 -10.53
N VAL A 181 4.00 13.70 -10.36
CA VAL A 181 3.83 12.26 -10.58
C VAL A 181 3.00 11.67 -9.44
N PRO A 182 1.87 10.97 -9.73
CA PRO A 182 1.06 10.33 -8.71
C PRO A 182 1.81 9.19 -7.99
N PRO A 183 1.49 8.93 -6.70
CA PRO A 183 2.17 7.91 -5.89
C PRO A 183 2.24 6.52 -6.53
N THR A 184 1.15 6.03 -7.11
CA THR A 184 1.14 4.71 -7.78
C THR A 184 2.07 4.66 -8.98
N THR A 185 2.14 5.75 -9.76
CA THR A 185 3.03 5.86 -10.93
C THR A 185 4.50 5.89 -10.50
N GLU A 186 4.84 6.59 -9.41
CA GLU A 186 6.21 6.56 -8.86
C GLU A 186 6.64 5.16 -8.46
N ARG A 187 5.80 4.44 -7.71
CA ARG A 187 6.09 3.05 -7.31
C ARG A 187 6.26 2.12 -8.51
N GLN A 188 5.41 2.25 -9.53
CA GLN A 188 5.56 1.48 -10.78
C GLN A 188 6.87 1.78 -11.50
N ASN A 189 7.27 3.06 -11.54
CA ASN A 189 8.51 3.45 -12.18
C ASN A 189 9.75 2.98 -11.40
N ALA A 190 9.69 2.98 -10.07
CA ALA A 190 10.75 2.44 -9.21
C ALA A 190 10.92 0.93 -9.41
N ALA A 191 9.82 0.16 -9.46
CA ALA A 191 9.85 -1.28 -9.67
C ALA A 191 10.38 -1.71 -11.06
N LYS A 192 10.33 -0.84 -12.07
CA LYS A 192 10.89 -1.12 -13.39
C LYS A 192 12.41 -0.90 -13.47
N LYS A 193 13.00 -0.26 -12.48
CA LYS A 193 14.44 0.08 -12.43
C LYS A 193 15.24 -0.88 -11.55
N SER A 194 14.56 -1.71 -10.74
CA SER A 194 15.11 -2.77 -9.91
C SER A 194 15.18 -4.11 -10.67
#